data_77287fa1c19fa41a1f4818c8fc7cb570
#
_entry.id   77287fa1c19fa41a1f4818c8fc7cb570
#
_cell.length_a   1.000
_cell.length_b   1.000
_cell.length_c   1.000
_cell.angle_alpha   90.00
_cell.angle_beta   90.00
_cell.angle_gamma   90.00
#
_symmetry.space_group_name_H-M   'P 1'
#
loop_
_entity.id
_entity.type
_entity.pdbx_description
1 polymer ?
#
loop_
_entity_poly.entity_id
_entity_poly.type
_entity_poly.pdbx_seq_one_letter_code
_entity_poly.pdbx_strand_id
1 'polypeptide(L)'
;MSTGTQILELTGLRFDANLGILDHEKSAPQPIQVDAELNLGVQPLEPRDDDILHVLDYRKVRKIIIDECTAEHVNLLESLIGKLARRLMQLPGVVGVRVRIAKLEIFDDCEVAIRVETGAW
;
A
#
# COMPACT_ATOMS: atom_id res chain seq x y z
N MET A 1 19.23 -16.96 19.69
CA MET A 1 18.22 -17.03 18.62
C MET A 1 18.55 -16.01 17.54
N SER A 2 18.50 -16.41 16.28
CA SER A 2 18.85 -15.51 15.18
C SER A 2 17.69 -14.61 14.81
N THR A 3 17.98 -13.34 14.55
CA THR A 3 17.00 -12.34 14.16
C THR A 3 17.48 -11.57 12.94
N GLY A 4 16.60 -10.84 12.33
CA GLY A 4 16.92 -9.96 11.21
C GLY A 4 15.79 -8.96 10.98
N THR A 5 16.08 -7.91 10.23
CA THR A 5 15.07 -6.97 9.78
C THR A 5 14.28 -7.60 8.65
N GLN A 6 12.95 -7.56 8.77
CA GLN A 6 12.05 -8.09 7.76
C GLN A 6 11.26 -6.97 7.10
N ILE A 7 11.16 -7.05 5.79
CA ILE A 7 10.34 -6.14 5.00
C ILE A 7 9.36 -6.99 4.20
N LEU A 8 8.07 -6.73 4.40
CA LEU A 8 7.02 -7.36 3.60
C LEU A 8 6.79 -6.52 2.36
N GLU A 9 6.87 -7.14 1.19
CA GLU A 9 6.64 -6.46 -0.08
C GLU A 9 5.38 -7.01 -0.74
N LEU A 10 4.53 -6.10 -1.19
CA LEU A 10 3.34 -6.42 -1.98
C LEU A 10 3.44 -5.59 -3.25
N THR A 11 3.66 -6.28 -4.37
CA THR A 11 4.09 -5.65 -5.62
C THR A 11 3.09 -5.91 -6.74
N GLY A 12 2.79 -4.87 -7.51
CA GLY A 12 1.99 -4.99 -8.73
C GLY A 12 0.50 -5.20 -8.49
N LEU A 13 -0.03 -4.77 -7.33
CA LEU A 13 -1.45 -4.89 -7.05
C LEU A 13 -2.24 -3.90 -7.91
N ARG A 14 -3.12 -4.42 -8.77
CA ARG A 14 -3.91 -3.62 -9.70
C ARG A 14 -5.39 -3.77 -9.43
N PHE A 15 -6.09 -2.65 -9.41
CA PHE A 15 -7.54 -2.60 -9.24
C PHE A 15 -8.04 -1.20 -9.62
N ASP A 16 -9.36 -1.04 -9.73
CA ASP A 16 -9.96 0.24 -10.05
C ASP A 16 -10.26 1.06 -8.80
N ALA A 17 -9.97 2.36 -8.87
CA ALA A 17 -10.24 3.30 -7.78
C ALA A 17 -10.94 4.56 -8.31
N ASN A 18 -11.75 5.18 -7.44
CA ASN A 18 -12.43 6.44 -7.74
C ASN A 18 -11.51 7.59 -7.35
N LEU A 19 -10.77 8.13 -8.32
CA LEU A 19 -9.66 9.05 -8.07
C LEU A 19 -9.56 10.09 -9.16
N GLY A 20 -9.35 11.36 -8.76
CA GLY A 20 -9.02 12.44 -9.67
C GLY A 20 -9.96 13.64 -9.61
N ILE A 21 -9.50 14.77 -10.15
CA ILE A 21 -10.22 16.03 -10.20
C ILE A 21 -10.89 16.31 -11.56
N LEU A 22 -10.46 15.60 -12.61
CA LEU A 22 -11.00 15.80 -13.95
C LEU A 22 -12.42 15.20 -14.04
N ASP A 23 -13.27 15.79 -14.90
CA ASP A 23 -14.66 15.37 -15.01
C ASP A 23 -14.79 13.88 -15.36
N HIS A 24 -13.98 13.38 -16.28
CA HIS A 24 -14.03 11.96 -16.65
C HIS A 24 -13.52 11.05 -15.52
N GLU A 25 -12.64 11.55 -14.65
CA GLU A 25 -12.17 10.80 -13.48
C GLU A 25 -13.26 10.69 -12.39
N LYS A 26 -14.11 11.71 -12.29
CA LYS A 26 -15.21 11.72 -11.32
C LYS A 26 -16.38 10.84 -11.73
N SER A 27 -16.51 10.53 -13.00
CA SER A 27 -17.66 9.77 -13.53
C SER A 27 -17.44 8.27 -13.61
N ALA A 28 -16.20 7.79 -13.50
CA ALA A 28 -15.88 6.37 -13.60
C ALA A 28 -14.62 6.03 -12.82
N PRO A 29 -14.53 4.81 -12.28
CA PRO A 29 -13.28 4.34 -11.66
C PRO A 29 -12.20 4.18 -12.72
N GLN A 30 -10.94 4.27 -12.28
CA GLN A 30 -9.79 4.12 -13.16
C GLN A 30 -8.79 3.11 -12.59
N PRO A 31 -8.04 2.41 -13.45
CA PRO A 31 -7.06 1.44 -12.97
C PRO A 31 -5.87 2.13 -12.35
N ILE A 32 -5.49 1.62 -11.19
CA ILE A 32 -4.28 2.02 -10.47
C ILE A 32 -3.43 0.80 -10.17
N GLN A 33 -2.15 1.03 -9.90
CA GLN A 33 -1.27 0.00 -9.36
C GLN A 33 -0.68 0.49 -8.05
N VAL A 34 -0.73 -0.37 -7.05
CA VAL A 34 -0.14 -0.10 -5.74
C VAL A 34 1.01 -1.06 -5.50
N ASP A 35 2.14 -0.50 -5.11
CA ASP A 35 3.30 -1.24 -4.63
C ASP A 35 3.59 -0.77 -3.21
N ALA A 36 3.74 -1.69 -2.28
CA ALA A 36 3.95 -1.37 -0.87
C ALA A 36 5.07 -2.19 -0.27
N GLU A 37 5.89 -1.54 0.55
CA GLU A 37 6.89 -2.18 1.39
C GLU A 37 6.59 -1.79 2.84
N LEU A 38 6.47 -2.80 3.71
CA LEU A 38 6.23 -2.60 5.13
C LEU A 38 7.45 -3.11 5.89
N ASN A 39 8.12 -2.19 6.60
CA ASN A 39 9.22 -2.57 7.49
C ASN A 39 8.62 -3.12 8.78
N LEU A 40 8.87 -4.40 9.04
CA LEU A 40 8.37 -5.11 10.22
C LEU A 40 9.37 -5.07 11.37
N GLY A 41 10.50 -4.38 11.18
CA GLY A 41 11.56 -4.28 12.17
C GLY A 41 12.30 -5.60 12.37
N VAL A 42 12.92 -5.72 13.52
CA VAL A 42 13.68 -6.92 13.88
C VAL A 42 12.72 -8.04 14.28
N GLN A 43 12.84 -9.16 13.61
CA GLN A 43 12.00 -10.34 13.81
C GLN A 43 12.87 -11.58 13.95
N PRO A 44 12.38 -12.67 14.57
CA PRO A 44 13.03 -13.97 14.45
C PRO A 44 13.16 -14.35 12.97
N LEU A 45 14.28 -14.95 12.58
CA LEU A 45 14.45 -15.40 11.19
C LEU A 45 13.39 -16.41 10.78
N GLU A 46 12.92 -17.20 11.75
CA GLU A 46 11.83 -18.15 11.52
C GLU A 46 10.71 -17.90 12.54
N PRO A 47 9.44 -17.84 12.10
CA PRO A 47 8.33 -17.70 13.04
C PRO A 47 8.21 -18.97 13.91
N ARG A 48 7.86 -18.75 15.19
CA ARG A 48 7.71 -19.87 16.11
C ARG A 48 6.57 -20.79 15.64
N ASP A 49 6.87 -22.10 15.61
CA ASP A 49 5.91 -23.16 15.24
C ASP A 49 5.38 -23.05 13.81
N ASP A 50 6.04 -22.24 12.95
CA ASP A 50 5.58 -22.00 11.57
C ASP A 50 4.10 -21.59 11.52
N ASP A 51 3.69 -20.73 12.46
CA ASP A 51 2.30 -20.38 12.69
C ASP A 51 2.01 -18.97 12.19
N ILE A 52 0.95 -18.83 11.38
CA ILE A 52 0.48 -17.53 10.85
C ILE A 52 0.15 -16.52 11.97
N LEU A 53 -0.19 -16.99 13.16
CA LEU A 53 -0.49 -16.12 14.29
C LEU A 53 0.73 -15.34 14.79
N HIS A 54 1.93 -15.74 14.42
CA HIS A 54 3.17 -15.09 14.83
C HIS A 54 3.74 -14.13 13.80
N VAL A 55 3.03 -13.91 12.68
CA VAL A 55 3.46 -13.00 11.60
C VAL A 55 2.30 -12.09 11.17
N LEU A 56 2.63 -11.01 10.47
CA LEU A 56 1.63 -10.18 9.81
C LEU A 56 1.09 -10.93 8.59
N ASP A 57 -0.21 -11.16 8.58
CA ASP A 57 -0.89 -11.84 7.46
C ASP A 57 -1.00 -10.90 6.26
N TYR A 58 -0.29 -11.20 5.18
CA TYR A 58 -0.28 -10.35 3.98
C TYR A 58 -1.67 -10.25 3.30
N ARG A 59 -2.57 -11.20 3.53
CA ARG A 59 -3.95 -11.10 3.02
C ARG A 59 -4.67 -9.91 3.64
N LYS A 60 -4.40 -9.63 4.91
CA LYS A 60 -4.93 -8.46 5.61
C LYS A 60 -4.37 -7.17 5.02
N VAL A 61 -3.08 -7.15 4.70
CA VAL A 61 -2.43 -5.98 4.08
C VAL A 61 -3.06 -5.70 2.71
N ARG A 62 -3.22 -6.72 1.88
CA ARG A 62 -3.87 -6.59 0.57
C ARG A 62 -5.29 -6.02 0.69
N LYS A 63 -6.08 -6.56 1.62
CA LYS A 63 -7.46 -6.10 1.85
C LYS A 63 -7.51 -4.64 2.28
N ILE A 64 -6.63 -4.24 3.19
CA ILE A 64 -6.54 -2.85 3.65
C ILE A 64 -6.22 -1.91 2.50
N ILE A 65 -5.28 -2.26 1.65
CA ILE A 65 -4.91 -1.43 0.49
C ILE A 65 -6.12 -1.24 -0.43
N ILE A 66 -6.80 -2.31 -0.79
CA ILE A 66 -7.98 -2.24 -1.67
C ILE A 66 -9.08 -1.42 -1.00
N ASP A 67 -9.40 -1.70 0.27
CA ASP A 67 -10.48 -1.04 0.98
C ASP A 67 -10.22 0.47 1.12
N GLU A 68 -9.00 0.88 1.48
CA GLU A 68 -8.67 2.30 1.61
C GLU A 68 -8.74 3.04 0.27
N CYS A 69 -8.31 2.41 -0.81
CA CYS A 69 -8.30 3.03 -2.13
C CYS A 69 -9.65 3.03 -2.82
N THR A 70 -10.63 2.26 -2.32
CA THR A 70 -11.95 2.13 -2.95
C THR A 70 -13.10 2.61 -2.07
N ALA A 71 -12.83 3.04 -0.82
CA ALA A 71 -13.88 3.41 0.14
C ALA A 71 -14.70 4.61 -0.31
N GLU A 72 -14.05 5.59 -0.94
CA GLU A 72 -14.71 6.83 -1.39
C GLU A 72 -13.92 7.45 -2.55
N HIS A 73 -14.54 8.40 -3.23
CA HIS A 73 -13.82 9.19 -4.23
C HIS A 73 -12.80 10.11 -3.55
N VAL A 74 -11.57 10.15 -4.06
CA VAL A 74 -10.50 11.03 -3.60
C VAL A 74 -10.03 11.89 -4.75
N ASN A 75 -9.91 13.20 -4.54
CA ASN A 75 -9.54 14.12 -5.61
C ASN A 75 -8.06 14.00 -6.01
N LEU A 76 -7.18 13.91 -5.04
CA LEU A 76 -5.73 13.98 -5.27
C LEU A 76 -5.07 12.64 -4.96
N LEU A 77 -4.16 12.23 -5.85
CA LEU A 77 -3.34 11.06 -5.65
C LEU A 77 -2.52 11.18 -4.35
N GLU A 78 -2.05 12.39 -4.05
CA GLU A 78 -1.32 12.71 -2.82
C GLU A 78 -2.15 12.45 -1.56
N SER A 79 -3.43 12.78 -1.61
CA SER A 79 -4.34 12.51 -0.49
C SER A 79 -4.58 11.02 -0.29
N LEU A 80 -4.76 10.29 -1.38
CA LEU A 80 -4.98 8.85 -1.33
C LEU A 80 -3.77 8.12 -0.74
N ILE A 81 -2.58 8.42 -1.25
CA ILE A 81 -1.37 7.74 -0.77
C ILE A 81 -1.05 8.09 0.68
N GLY A 82 -1.31 9.32 1.11
CA GLY A 82 -1.13 9.73 2.50
C GLY A 82 -2.06 8.98 3.44
N LYS A 83 -3.34 8.83 3.07
CA LYS A 83 -4.30 8.04 3.84
C LYS A 83 -3.88 6.58 3.93
N LEU A 84 -3.45 6.00 2.81
CA LEU A 84 -3.02 4.61 2.76
C LEU A 84 -1.77 4.39 3.62
N ALA A 85 -0.76 5.24 3.46
CA ALA A 85 0.47 5.12 4.25
C ALA A 85 0.18 5.20 5.75
N ARG A 86 -0.64 6.15 6.17
CA ARG A 86 -1.04 6.29 7.57
C ARG A 86 -1.77 5.05 8.07
N ARG A 87 -2.67 4.50 7.28
CA ARG A 87 -3.42 3.30 7.66
C ARG A 87 -2.50 2.08 7.81
N LEU A 88 -1.55 1.91 6.90
CA LEU A 88 -0.59 0.81 6.98
C LEU A 88 0.34 0.94 8.19
N MET A 89 0.73 2.18 8.55
CA MET A 89 1.53 2.41 9.76
C MET A 89 0.81 2.02 11.05
N GLN A 90 -0.52 1.94 11.05
CA GLN A 90 -1.31 1.55 12.22
C GLN A 90 -1.33 0.03 12.45
N LEU A 91 -0.87 -0.76 11.49
CA LEU A 91 -0.82 -2.22 11.65
C LEU A 91 0.20 -2.58 12.74
N PRO A 92 -0.15 -3.54 13.63
CA PRO A 92 0.78 -3.96 14.67
C PRO A 92 2.10 -4.46 14.10
N GLY A 93 3.21 -3.98 14.65
CA GLY A 93 4.55 -4.40 14.24
C GLY A 93 5.12 -3.68 13.03
N VAL A 94 4.35 -2.86 12.34
CA VAL A 94 4.85 -2.05 11.22
C VAL A 94 5.54 -0.81 11.77
N VAL A 95 6.82 -0.64 11.43
CA VAL A 95 7.64 0.50 11.88
C VAL A 95 7.98 1.48 10.76
N GLY A 96 7.77 1.09 9.52
CA GLY A 96 7.97 1.94 8.37
C GLY A 96 7.15 1.47 7.17
N VAL A 97 6.80 2.41 6.29
CA VAL A 97 6.00 2.14 5.10
C VAL A 97 6.58 2.92 3.93
N ARG A 98 6.75 2.23 2.80
CA ARG A 98 7.01 2.81 1.49
C ARG A 98 5.88 2.40 0.57
N VAL A 99 5.21 3.37 -0.04
CA VAL A 99 4.08 3.09 -0.95
C VAL A 99 4.27 3.87 -2.23
N ARG A 100 3.93 3.23 -3.34
CA ARG A 100 3.84 3.87 -4.66
C ARG A 100 2.46 3.59 -5.23
N ILE A 101 1.77 4.64 -5.68
CA ILE A 101 0.50 4.50 -6.40
C ILE A 101 0.65 5.13 -7.78
N ALA A 102 0.33 4.36 -8.82
CA ALA A 102 0.37 4.79 -10.21
C ALA A 102 -1.03 4.81 -10.80
N LYS A 103 -1.36 5.89 -11.51
CA LYS A 103 -2.50 5.94 -12.41
C LYS A 103 -2.04 5.38 -13.76
N LEU A 104 -2.66 4.31 -14.21
CA LEU A 104 -2.16 3.55 -15.36
C LEU A 104 -2.64 4.09 -16.71
N GLU A 105 -3.78 4.80 -16.74
CA GLU A 105 -4.43 5.19 -17.98
C GLU A 105 -4.79 6.69 -18.06
N ILE A 106 -4.13 7.52 -17.22
CA ILE A 106 -4.43 8.96 -17.24
C ILE A 106 -3.98 9.64 -18.54
N PHE A 107 -2.89 9.17 -19.12
CA PHE A 107 -2.35 9.63 -20.40
C PHE A 107 -2.01 8.43 -21.29
N ASP A 108 -2.03 8.66 -22.60
CA ASP A 108 -1.65 7.63 -23.59
C ASP A 108 -0.14 7.40 -23.64
N ASP A 109 0.64 8.41 -23.27
CA ASP A 109 2.09 8.44 -23.46
C ASP A 109 2.88 8.28 -22.16
N CYS A 110 2.23 8.25 -20.99
CA CYS A 110 2.92 8.03 -19.72
C CYS A 110 1.96 7.59 -18.62
N GLU A 111 2.53 6.98 -17.59
CA GLU A 111 1.86 6.78 -16.30
C GLU A 111 2.26 7.89 -15.35
N VAL A 112 1.40 8.18 -14.38
CA VAL A 112 1.69 9.15 -13.33
C VAL A 112 1.65 8.42 -11.99
N ALA A 113 2.69 8.57 -11.20
CA ALA A 113 2.79 7.92 -9.91
C ALA A 113 3.34 8.86 -8.86
N ILE A 114 3.01 8.57 -7.61
CA ILE A 114 3.61 9.21 -6.44
C ILE A 114 4.13 8.15 -5.49
N ARG A 115 5.21 8.44 -4.80
CA ARG A 115 5.79 7.58 -3.77
C ARG A 115 5.86 8.34 -2.45
N VAL A 116 5.60 7.63 -1.36
CA VAL A 116 5.71 8.14 0.00
C VAL A 116 6.52 7.16 0.82
N GLU A 117 7.41 7.69 1.65
CA GLU A 117 8.13 6.93 2.64
C GLU A 117 7.92 7.59 4.00
N THR A 118 7.58 6.79 5.01
CA THR A 118 7.39 7.26 6.36
C THR A 118 7.84 6.20 7.36
N GLY A 119 8.14 6.64 8.59
CA GLY A 119 8.60 5.73 9.64
C GLY A 119 10.08 5.40 9.54
N ALA A 120 10.45 4.24 10.07
CA ALA A 120 11.84 3.80 10.18
C ALA A 120 12.25 2.90 9.00
N TRP A 121 13.45 3.17 8.48
CA TRP A 121 14.02 2.41 7.35
C TRP A 121 15.51 2.16 7.49
#